data_e903926d4c6103a1f7ad19b84c3a13f6
#
_entry.id   e903926d4c6103a1f7ad19b84c3a13f6
#
_cell.length_a   1.000
_cell.length_b   1.000
_cell.length_c   1.000
_cell.angle_alpha   90.00
_cell.angle_beta   90.00
_cell.angle_gamma   90.00
#
_symmetry.space_group_name_H-M   'P 1'
#
loop_
_entity.id
_entity.type
_entity.pdbx_description
1 polymer ?
#
loop_
_entity_poly.entity_id
_entity_poly.type
_entity_poly.pdbx_seq_one_letter_code
_entity_poly.pdbx_strand_id
1 'polypeptide(L)'
;TNSNIGLGAFRKFRNNVTLGGEGSFIFGNKVVEPGILGNVINSAGQILDAEGVLADVFLFERGWSAFATVGKIFPVIGPNPNSGLHVKVGAGFMRHKVRVQTQKNVVPQLEDEYLHGYDRLAAGPAAIGYIGYQYFGNKHMVNFHVGLEVMAGSTKALHPYNFDTE
;
A
#
# COMPACT_ATOMS: atom_id res chain seq x y z
N THR A 1 12.45 -0.62 1.27
CA THR A 1 11.65 -1.83 1.07
C THR A 1 10.30 -1.63 1.70
N ASN A 2 9.24 -1.72 0.93
CA ASN A 2 7.86 -1.62 1.40
C ASN A 2 7.28 -3.03 1.50
N SER A 3 6.43 -3.25 2.47
CA SER A 3 5.73 -4.50 2.70
C SER A 3 4.22 -4.27 2.64
N ASN A 4 3.51 -5.25 2.14
CA ASN A 4 2.06 -5.26 2.11
C ASN A 4 1.56 -6.55 2.74
N ILE A 5 0.74 -6.44 3.78
CA ILE A 5 0.10 -7.59 4.43
C ILE A 5 -1.40 -7.43 4.32
N GLY A 6 -2.05 -8.44 3.76
CA GLY A 6 -3.48 -8.41 3.50
C GLY A 6 -4.20 -9.68 3.91
N LEU A 7 -5.50 -9.53 4.00
CA LEU A 7 -6.44 -10.61 4.21
C LEU A 7 -7.55 -10.50 3.17
N GLY A 8 -7.93 -11.62 2.59
CA GLY A 8 -9.01 -11.69 1.62
C GLY A 8 -9.91 -12.91 1.86
N ALA A 9 -11.16 -12.76 1.48
CA ALA A 9 -12.10 -13.85 1.46
C ALA A 9 -12.88 -13.84 0.14
N PHE A 10 -13.11 -15.00 -0.42
CA PHE A 10 -13.92 -15.11 -1.62
C PHE A 10 -14.82 -16.35 -1.59
N ARG A 11 -15.93 -16.26 -2.27
CA ARG A 11 -16.83 -17.37 -2.54
C ARG A 11 -16.64 -17.85 -3.97
N LYS A 12 -16.35 -19.13 -4.14
CA LYS A 12 -16.31 -19.79 -5.44
C LYS A 12 -17.67 -20.41 -5.76
N PHE A 13 -18.18 -20.13 -6.94
CA PHE A 13 -19.41 -20.73 -7.49
C PHE A 13 -19.13 -21.97 -8.31
N ARG A 14 -20.19 -22.74 -8.65
CA ARG A 14 -20.09 -23.98 -9.42
C ARG A 14 -19.49 -23.81 -10.81
N ASN A 15 -19.67 -22.66 -11.42
CA ASN A 15 -19.11 -22.29 -12.74
C ASN A 15 -17.67 -21.75 -12.66
N ASN A 16 -16.99 -21.95 -11.54
CA ASN A 16 -15.63 -21.47 -11.26
C ASN A 16 -15.47 -19.94 -11.22
N VAL A 17 -16.56 -19.19 -11.21
CA VAL A 17 -16.54 -17.75 -10.91
C VAL A 17 -16.27 -17.57 -9.43
N THR A 18 -15.47 -16.57 -9.08
CA THR A 18 -15.18 -16.18 -7.71
C THR A 18 -15.68 -14.74 -7.47
N LEU A 19 -16.24 -14.50 -6.31
CA LEU A 19 -16.64 -13.16 -5.84
C LEU A 19 -16.14 -13.00 -4.42
N GLY A 20 -15.47 -11.91 -4.13
CA GLY A 20 -14.85 -11.71 -2.83
C GLY A 20 -14.52 -10.27 -2.50
N GLY A 21 -13.83 -10.12 -1.40
CA GLY A 21 -13.24 -8.87 -0.96
C GLY A 21 -11.89 -9.12 -0.32
N GLU A 22 -11.04 -8.15 -0.42
CA GLU A 22 -9.71 -8.17 0.20
C GLU A 22 -9.33 -6.80 0.70
N GLY A 23 -8.55 -6.79 1.77
CA GLY A 23 -8.00 -5.59 2.34
C GLY A 23 -6.57 -5.80 2.76
N SER A 24 -5.77 -4.76 2.67
CA SER A 24 -4.36 -4.84 3.03
C SER A 24 -3.85 -3.58 3.70
N PHE A 25 -2.77 -3.74 4.47
CA PHE A 25 -2.00 -2.67 5.06
C PHE A 25 -0.64 -2.58 4.38
N ILE A 26 -0.31 -1.36 3.95
CA ILE A 26 0.95 -1.01 3.31
C ILE A 26 1.82 -0.33 4.36
N PHE A 27 3.05 -0.78 4.51
CA PHE A 27 4.01 -0.17 5.41
C PHE A 27 5.43 -0.26 4.84
N GLY A 28 6.15 0.83 4.98
CA GLY A 28 7.53 0.97 4.58
C GLY A 28 8.30 1.77 5.62
N ASN A 29 9.53 1.37 5.87
CA ASN A 29 10.41 2.03 6.83
C ASN A 29 11.51 2.84 6.12
N LYS A 30 11.50 2.87 4.79
CA LYS A 30 12.44 3.65 4.00
C LYS A 30 11.72 4.17 2.76
N VAL A 31 11.35 5.42 2.82
CA VAL A 31 10.76 6.16 1.70
C VAL A 31 11.84 7.05 1.11
N VAL A 32 12.00 7.01 -0.21
CA VAL A 32 12.90 7.90 -0.94
C VAL A 32 12.00 8.81 -1.78
N GLU A 33 11.73 9.99 -1.25
CA GLU A 33 10.95 11.04 -1.92
C GLU A 33 11.83 12.28 -2.03
N PRO A 34 12.44 12.52 -3.20
CA PRO A 34 13.23 13.73 -3.42
C PRO A 34 12.36 14.98 -3.22
N GLY A 35 12.81 15.89 -2.40
CA GLY A 35 12.14 17.17 -2.19
C GLY A 35 11.16 17.25 -1.01
N ILE A 36 10.68 16.14 -0.43
CA ILE A 36 9.70 16.19 0.66
C ILE A 36 10.16 16.99 1.90
N LEU A 37 11.46 17.13 2.09
CA LEU A 37 12.10 17.91 3.15
C LEU A 37 12.97 19.05 2.60
N GLY A 38 12.82 19.40 1.32
CA GLY A 38 13.65 20.38 0.64
C GLY A 38 13.70 21.73 1.37
N ASN A 39 12.58 22.15 1.94
CA ASN A 39 12.46 23.41 2.68
C ASN A 39 13.03 23.37 4.12
N VAL A 40 13.40 22.18 4.62
CA VAL A 40 13.95 21.98 5.97
C VAL A 40 15.45 21.68 5.92
N ILE A 41 15.97 21.35 4.75
CA ILE A 41 17.37 21.02 4.52
C ILE A 41 18.17 22.34 4.35
N ASN A 42 19.28 22.46 5.08
CA ASN A 42 20.21 23.59 4.93
C ASN A 42 21.06 23.45 3.63
N SER A 43 21.89 24.48 3.34
CA SER A 43 22.78 24.49 2.17
C SER A 43 23.83 23.37 2.16
N ALA A 44 24.07 22.72 3.29
CA ALA A 44 24.94 21.54 3.41
C ALA A 44 24.19 20.19 3.27
N GLY A 45 22.90 20.20 2.98
CA GLY A 45 22.07 19.01 2.85
C GLY A 45 21.69 18.36 4.17
N GLN A 46 21.68 19.11 5.28
CA GLN A 46 21.47 18.62 6.63
C GLN A 46 20.22 19.24 7.26
N ILE A 47 19.54 18.50 8.12
CA ILE A 47 18.43 18.99 8.94
C ILE A 47 18.99 19.19 10.36
N LEU A 48 18.76 20.38 10.89
CA LEU A 48 19.20 20.77 12.24
C LEU A 48 17.99 20.86 13.16
N ASP A 49 18.18 20.49 14.42
CA ASP A 49 17.19 20.69 15.48
C ASP A 49 17.20 22.13 16.01
N ALA A 50 16.39 22.39 17.05
CA ALA A 50 16.30 23.69 17.69
C ALA A 50 17.60 24.18 18.34
N GLU A 51 18.48 23.27 18.70
CA GLU A 51 19.80 23.51 19.30
C GLU A 51 20.93 23.57 18.26
N GLY A 52 20.63 23.40 16.97
CA GLY A 52 21.61 23.41 15.89
C GLY A 52 22.39 22.09 15.75
N VAL A 53 21.89 20.98 16.34
CA VAL A 53 22.49 19.65 16.23
C VAL A 53 21.83 18.91 15.06
N LEU A 54 22.55 17.97 14.44
CA LEU A 54 22.00 17.12 13.36
C LEU A 54 20.81 16.31 13.86
N ALA A 55 19.68 16.47 13.18
CA ALA A 55 18.46 15.73 13.46
C ALA A 55 18.33 14.50 12.58
N ASP A 56 18.00 13.37 13.20
CA ASP A 56 17.65 12.15 12.49
C ASP A 56 16.15 12.18 12.13
N VAL A 57 15.86 12.33 10.83
CA VAL A 57 14.49 12.35 10.30
C VAL A 57 14.22 11.09 9.49
N PHE A 58 13.16 10.39 9.84
CA PHE A 58 12.74 9.15 9.18
C PHE A 58 11.41 9.34 8.45
N LEU A 59 11.34 8.79 7.25
CA LEU A 59 10.15 8.76 6.44
C LEU A 59 9.56 7.35 6.44
N PHE A 60 8.31 7.24 6.87
CA PHE A 60 7.57 5.98 6.91
C PHE A 60 6.39 6.03 5.94
N GLU A 61 6.24 5.00 5.13
CA GLU A 61 5.01 4.79 4.38
C GLU A 61 4.01 4.01 5.23
N ARG A 62 2.78 4.48 5.27
CA ARG A 62 1.66 3.83 5.95
C ARG A 62 0.42 3.96 5.08
N GLY A 63 -0.29 2.86 4.89
CA GLY A 63 -1.50 2.88 4.08
C GLY A 63 -2.37 1.67 4.32
N TRP A 64 -3.55 1.72 3.71
CA TRP A 64 -4.45 0.58 3.61
C TRP A 64 -5.18 0.62 2.28
N SER A 65 -5.63 -0.54 1.85
CA SER A 65 -6.48 -0.69 0.68
C SER A 65 -7.60 -1.68 0.96
N ALA A 66 -8.72 -1.51 0.26
CA ALA A 66 -9.85 -2.42 0.32
C ALA A 66 -10.47 -2.55 -1.07
N PHE A 67 -10.72 -3.77 -1.52
CA PHE A 67 -11.22 -4.08 -2.85
C PHE A 67 -12.38 -5.08 -2.79
N ALA A 68 -13.37 -4.87 -3.65
CA ALA A 68 -14.31 -5.90 -4.06
C ALA A 68 -13.77 -6.55 -5.35
N THR A 69 -13.77 -7.88 -5.39
CA THR A 69 -13.10 -8.62 -6.45
C THR A 69 -14.02 -9.64 -7.11
N VAL A 70 -13.86 -9.80 -8.41
CA VAL A 70 -14.49 -10.86 -9.20
C VAL A 70 -13.40 -11.56 -10.01
N GLY A 71 -13.52 -12.88 -10.13
CA GLY A 71 -12.52 -13.66 -10.85
C GLY A 71 -13.10 -14.94 -11.42
N LYS A 72 -12.23 -15.69 -12.11
CA LYS A 72 -12.57 -17.00 -12.65
C LYS A 72 -11.37 -17.92 -12.56
N ILE A 73 -11.65 -19.16 -12.20
CA ILE A 73 -10.66 -20.23 -12.20
C ILE A 73 -10.86 -21.07 -13.48
N PHE A 74 -9.81 -21.16 -14.28
CA PHE A 74 -9.78 -21.98 -15.48
C PHE A 74 -9.10 -23.32 -15.16
N PRO A 75 -9.80 -24.44 -15.21
CA PRO A 75 -9.27 -25.75 -14.79
C PRO A 75 -8.39 -26.37 -15.88
N VAL A 76 -7.32 -25.66 -16.26
CA VAL A 76 -6.38 -26.11 -17.31
C VAL A 76 -5.32 -27.05 -16.78
N ILE A 77 -4.95 -26.90 -15.49
CA ILE A 77 -3.93 -27.73 -14.82
C ILE A 77 -4.40 -27.92 -13.37
N GLY A 78 -4.43 -29.17 -12.89
CA GLY A 78 -4.76 -29.44 -11.49
C GLY A 78 -5.35 -30.82 -11.22
N PRO A 79 -5.44 -31.20 -9.95
CA PRO A 79 -5.92 -32.50 -9.53
C PRO A 79 -7.45 -32.66 -9.67
N ASN A 80 -8.16 -31.55 -9.84
CA ASN A 80 -9.61 -31.53 -9.93
C ASN A 80 -10.13 -30.29 -10.66
N PRO A 81 -11.41 -30.25 -11.08
CA PRO A 81 -11.99 -29.14 -11.83
C PRO A 81 -12.08 -27.81 -11.08
N ASN A 82 -11.71 -27.79 -9.81
CA ASN A 82 -11.73 -26.58 -8.98
C ASN A 82 -10.38 -25.88 -8.92
N SER A 83 -9.30 -26.59 -9.32
CA SER A 83 -7.93 -26.08 -9.36
C SER A 83 -7.59 -25.58 -10.75
N GLY A 84 -6.70 -24.62 -10.85
CA GLY A 84 -6.22 -24.13 -12.14
C GLY A 84 -5.78 -22.68 -12.13
N LEU A 85 -5.69 -22.11 -13.32
CA LEU A 85 -5.35 -20.70 -13.51
C LEU A 85 -6.46 -19.80 -12.94
N HIS A 86 -6.15 -18.97 -11.97
CA HIS A 86 -7.07 -18.00 -11.38
C HIS A 86 -6.73 -16.61 -11.88
N VAL A 87 -7.69 -15.98 -12.55
CA VAL A 87 -7.62 -14.58 -12.95
C VAL A 87 -8.68 -13.81 -12.15
N LYS A 88 -8.27 -12.71 -11.54
CA LYS A 88 -9.13 -11.88 -10.68
C LYS A 88 -8.90 -10.42 -11.01
N VAL A 89 -9.96 -9.64 -11.02
CA VAL A 89 -9.94 -8.18 -11.09
C VAL A 89 -10.82 -7.59 -9.99
N GLY A 90 -10.52 -6.40 -9.56
CA GLY A 90 -11.31 -5.74 -8.53
C GLY A 90 -11.21 -4.23 -8.60
N ALA A 91 -12.17 -3.60 -7.95
CA ALA A 91 -12.22 -2.16 -7.75
C ALA A 91 -12.41 -1.86 -6.28
N GLY A 92 -11.85 -0.77 -5.83
CA GLY A 92 -11.87 -0.40 -4.43
C GLY A 92 -11.28 0.97 -4.16
N PHE A 93 -10.72 1.10 -2.98
CA PHE A 93 -10.19 2.34 -2.47
C PHE A 93 -8.84 2.11 -1.80
N MET A 94 -7.94 3.07 -1.99
CA MET A 94 -6.62 3.08 -1.37
C MET A 94 -6.40 4.40 -0.67
N ARG A 95 -5.78 4.34 0.50
CA ARG A 95 -5.30 5.50 1.25
C ARG A 95 -3.89 5.22 1.73
N HIS A 96 -2.98 6.12 1.45
CA HIS A 96 -1.60 6.04 1.93
C HIS A 96 -1.11 7.42 2.37
N LYS A 97 -0.12 7.40 3.24
CA LYS A 97 0.58 8.62 3.64
C LYS A 97 2.06 8.35 3.85
N VAL A 98 2.87 9.33 3.53
CA VAL A 98 4.25 9.42 3.99
C VAL A 98 4.23 10.17 5.31
N ARG A 99 4.60 9.50 6.39
CA ARG A 99 4.70 10.07 7.73
C ARG A 99 6.16 10.47 7.99
N VAL A 100 6.37 11.72 8.33
CA VAL A 100 7.65 12.22 8.81
C VAL A 100 7.74 12.00 10.32
N GLN A 101 8.86 11.49 10.81
CA GLN A 101 9.10 11.29 12.23
C GLN A 101 10.54 11.69 12.58
N THR A 102 10.69 12.57 13.55
CA THR A 102 11.97 12.91 14.18
C THR A 102 12.24 11.96 15.33
N GLN A 103 13.50 11.55 15.49
CA GLN A 103 13.92 10.70 16.59
C GLN A 103 14.93 11.48 17.46
N LYS A 104 14.64 11.57 18.76
CA LYS A 104 15.45 12.19 19.81
C LYS A 104 15.51 13.72 19.85
N ASN A 105 15.29 14.42 18.74
CA ASN A 105 15.50 15.87 18.65
C ASN A 105 14.22 16.55 18.19
N VAL A 106 13.96 17.74 18.71
CA VAL A 106 12.85 18.59 18.34
C VAL A 106 13.25 19.43 17.12
N VAL A 107 12.60 19.20 16.00
CA VAL A 107 12.72 20.05 14.80
C VAL A 107 11.45 20.88 14.69
N PRO A 108 11.48 22.17 15.06
CA PRO A 108 10.26 22.99 15.17
C PRO A 108 9.44 23.07 13.87
N GLN A 109 10.09 22.95 12.71
CA GLN A 109 9.44 22.93 11.40
C GLN A 109 8.69 21.61 11.11
N LEU A 110 8.93 20.55 11.88
CA LEU A 110 8.33 19.23 11.73
C LEU A 110 7.45 18.85 12.92
N GLU A 111 6.92 19.84 13.67
CA GLU A 111 6.03 19.63 14.80
C GLU A 111 4.64 20.23 14.56
N ASP A 112 3.65 19.69 15.28
CA ASP A 112 2.26 20.13 15.34
C ASP A 112 1.61 20.39 13.97
N GLU A 113 1.08 21.58 13.75
CA GLU A 113 0.37 21.95 12.52
C GLU A 113 1.29 22.00 11.30
N TYR A 114 2.57 22.30 11.46
CA TYR A 114 3.54 22.30 10.36
C TYR A 114 3.79 20.89 9.80
N LEU A 115 3.74 19.86 10.64
CA LEU A 115 3.90 18.49 10.21
C LEU A 115 2.85 18.07 9.17
N HIS A 116 1.63 18.61 9.26
CA HIS A 116 0.57 18.33 8.28
C HIS A 116 0.89 18.79 6.86
N GLY A 117 1.74 19.82 6.70
CA GLY A 117 2.20 20.30 5.40
C GLY A 117 3.25 19.39 4.75
N TYR A 118 3.95 18.57 5.54
CA TYR A 118 4.93 17.58 5.06
C TYR A 118 4.36 16.17 4.98
N ASP A 119 3.33 15.82 5.75
CA ASP A 119 2.63 14.53 5.70
C ASP A 119 1.84 14.42 4.39
N ARG A 120 2.33 13.67 3.42
CA ARG A 120 1.65 13.45 2.14
C ARG A 120 0.55 12.40 2.28
N LEU A 121 -0.61 12.83 2.76
CA LEU A 121 -1.79 11.99 2.83
C LEU A 121 -2.55 12.02 1.50
N ALA A 122 -2.65 10.88 0.84
CA ALA A 122 -3.39 10.74 -0.40
C ALA A 122 -4.39 9.57 -0.33
N ALA A 123 -5.52 9.73 -0.98
CA ALA A 123 -6.53 8.69 -1.07
C ALA A 123 -7.29 8.79 -2.39
N GLY A 124 -7.84 7.67 -2.83
CA GLY A 124 -8.64 7.64 -4.04
C GLY A 124 -9.05 6.26 -4.49
N PRO A 125 -9.82 6.20 -5.58
CA PRO A 125 -10.21 4.94 -6.19
C PRO A 125 -9.00 4.18 -6.69
N ALA A 126 -9.06 2.86 -6.57
CA ALA A 126 -8.02 1.96 -7.02
C ALA A 126 -8.60 0.71 -7.66
N ALA A 127 -7.82 0.07 -8.50
CA ALA A 127 -8.12 -1.19 -9.15
C ALA A 127 -7.01 -2.20 -8.83
N ILE A 128 -7.40 -3.48 -8.83
CA ILE A 128 -6.50 -4.59 -8.60
C ILE A 128 -6.67 -5.64 -9.68
N GLY A 129 -5.59 -6.23 -10.12
CA GLY A 129 -5.56 -7.36 -11.03
C GLY A 129 -4.67 -8.47 -10.49
N TYR A 130 -5.12 -9.71 -10.58
CA TYR A 130 -4.37 -10.88 -10.16
C TYR A 130 -4.40 -11.96 -11.22
N ILE A 131 -3.27 -12.59 -11.42
CA ILE A 131 -3.13 -13.80 -12.21
C ILE A 131 -2.24 -14.80 -11.46
N GLY A 132 -2.71 -16.03 -11.29
CA GLY A 132 -1.96 -17.03 -10.54
C GLY A 132 -2.57 -18.39 -10.62
N TYR A 133 -2.04 -19.32 -9.86
CA TYR A 133 -2.51 -20.69 -9.74
C TYR A 133 -3.26 -20.89 -8.43
N GLN A 134 -4.47 -21.42 -8.52
CA GLN A 134 -5.28 -21.82 -7.38
C GLN A 134 -5.28 -23.34 -7.26
N TYR A 135 -4.85 -23.84 -6.11
CA TYR A 135 -4.91 -25.24 -5.76
C TYR A 135 -5.99 -25.51 -4.71
N PHE A 136 -6.88 -26.44 -5.02
CA PHE A 136 -7.82 -27.02 -4.06
C PHE A 136 -7.54 -28.52 -3.94
N GLY A 137 -7.14 -28.96 -2.75
CA GLY A 137 -6.86 -30.36 -2.48
C GLY A 137 -8.12 -31.22 -2.50
N ASN A 138 -8.04 -32.42 -3.06
CA ASN A 138 -9.17 -33.38 -3.12
C ASN A 138 -9.74 -33.76 -1.75
N LYS A 139 -8.91 -33.68 -0.71
CA LYS A 139 -9.29 -33.96 0.69
C LYS A 139 -9.66 -32.69 1.49
N HIS A 140 -9.76 -31.55 0.83
CA HIS A 140 -10.07 -30.22 1.43
C HIS A 140 -9.10 -29.77 2.55
N MET A 141 -8.02 -30.46 2.80
CA MET A 141 -7.07 -30.17 3.89
C MET A 141 -6.03 -29.12 3.52
N VAL A 142 -5.66 -29.04 2.24
CA VAL A 142 -4.66 -28.09 1.74
C VAL A 142 -5.21 -27.31 0.58
N ASN A 143 -5.32 -26.02 0.77
CA ASN A 143 -5.70 -25.07 -0.28
C ASN A 143 -4.70 -23.93 -0.26
N PHE A 144 -4.18 -23.56 -1.41
CA PHE A 144 -3.31 -22.41 -1.54
C PHE A 144 -3.47 -21.75 -2.91
N HIS A 145 -3.02 -20.52 -3.00
CA HIS A 145 -2.86 -19.82 -4.27
C HIS A 145 -1.50 -19.12 -4.31
N VAL A 146 -0.94 -19.04 -5.48
CA VAL A 146 0.31 -18.32 -5.76
C VAL A 146 0.19 -17.60 -7.08
N GLY A 147 0.65 -16.35 -7.14
CA GLY A 147 0.54 -15.56 -8.36
C GLY A 147 1.12 -14.17 -8.22
N LEU A 148 0.84 -13.37 -9.24
CA LEU A 148 1.22 -11.97 -9.31
C LEU A 148 -0.03 -11.11 -9.15
N GLU A 149 0.11 -10.08 -8.35
CA GLU A 149 -0.93 -9.09 -8.11
C GLU A 149 -0.39 -7.71 -8.47
N VAL A 150 -1.19 -6.94 -9.16
CA VAL A 150 -0.89 -5.56 -9.55
C VAL A 150 -2.01 -4.68 -9.05
N MET A 151 -1.64 -3.61 -8.37
CA MET A 151 -2.55 -2.60 -7.84
C MET A 151 -2.23 -1.25 -8.49
N ALA A 152 -3.25 -0.54 -8.92
CA ALA A 152 -3.14 0.82 -9.48
C ALA A 152 -4.23 1.71 -8.91
N GLY A 153 -3.86 2.94 -8.53
CA GLY A 153 -4.80 3.89 -7.94
C GLY A 153 -4.63 5.30 -8.51
N SER A 154 -5.75 6.02 -8.59
CA SER A 154 -5.77 7.46 -8.87
C SER A 154 -6.06 8.17 -7.56
N THR A 155 -5.01 8.54 -6.83
CA THR A 155 -5.13 9.18 -5.53
C THR A 155 -4.99 10.70 -5.63
N LYS A 156 -5.68 11.41 -4.75
CA LYS A 156 -5.56 12.87 -4.59
C LYS A 156 -5.08 13.19 -3.19
N ALA A 157 -4.27 14.24 -3.06
CA ALA A 157 -3.88 14.79 -1.77
C ALA A 157 -5.14 15.23 -1.00
N LEU A 158 -5.20 14.87 0.28
CA LEU A 158 -6.31 15.22 1.18
C LEU A 158 -5.99 16.44 2.04
N HIS A 159 -4.73 16.82 2.17
CA HIS A 159 -4.36 18.06 2.84
C HIS A 159 -4.58 19.25 1.92
N PRO A 160 -5.14 20.38 2.45
CA PRO A 160 -5.41 21.58 1.66
C PRO A 160 -4.15 22.32 1.21
N TYR A 161 -3.01 22.04 1.83
CA TYR A 161 -1.71 22.61 1.50
C TYR A 161 -0.60 21.58 1.67
N ASN A 162 0.38 21.64 0.79
CA ASN A 162 1.65 20.93 0.89
C ASN A 162 2.77 21.95 0.70
N PHE A 163 3.77 21.92 1.55
CA PHE A 163 4.88 22.90 1.48
C PHE A 163 5.86 22.59 0.33
N ASP A 164 5.79 21.39 -0.26
CA ASP A 164 6.71 20.90 -1.29
C ASP A 164 6.12 20.88 -2.71
N THR A 165 4.93 21.42 -2.92
CA THR A 165 4.34 21.54 -4.26
C THR A 165 4.48 22.97 -4.76
N GLU A 166 5.40 23.19 -5.70
CA GLU A 166 5.29 24.25 -6.67
C GLU A 166 4.31 23.85 -7.78
#